data_a5a6f21890ccad32cbf7aa92baa8a2e1
#
_entry.id   a5a6f21890ccad32cbf7aa92baa8a2e1
#
_cell.length_a   1.000
_cell.length_b   1.000
_cell.length_c   1.000
_cell.angle_alpha   90.00
_cell.angle_beta   90.00
_cell.angle_gamma   90.00
#
_symmetry.space_group_name_H-M   'P 1'
#
loop_
_entity.id
_entity.type
_entity.pdbx_description
1 polymer ?
#
loop_
_entity_poly.entity_id
_entity_poly.type
_entity_poly.pdbx_seq_one_letter_code
_entity_poly.pdbx_strand_id
1 'polypeptide(L)'
;GKKIPELMRGLGKGYWLTEYLSISRIISRSKRQYEKAYLYTECDGNDLGYFVAYHLRAVSLAYNELRQYIQRKIDDQQQTSDFLKLGNINARQAQIIKWYNDSPNLSFSVKEIQTRMNVSYPTAKGDLEGLVKLGYVDIIPVNKVKSIYARSMKFKELVD
;
A
#
# COMPACT_ATOMS: atom_id res chain seq x y z
N GLY A 1 -24.01 19.75 8.96
CA GLY A 1 -22.62 19.93 9.35
C GLY A 1 -21.75 20.14 8.14
N LYS A 2 -21.08 21.28 8.03
CA LYS A 2 -20.10 21.54 6.97
C LYS A 2 -18.97 20.54 7.11
N LYS A 3 -18.62 19.88 6.04
CA LYS A 3 -17.52 18.89 6.02
C LYS A 3 -16.20 19.61 6.33
N ILE A 4 -15.39 19.03 7.21
CA ILE A 4 -14.05 19.52 7.60
C ILE A 4 -13.20 20.00 6.42
N PRO A 5 -13.26 19.39 5.20
CA PRO A 5 -12.57 19.90 4.02
C PRO A 5 -12.92 21.34 3.61
N GLU A 6 -14.16 21.78 3.84
CA GLU A 6 -14.57 23.16 3.50
C GLU A 6 -14.01 24.19 4.47
N LEU A 7 -13.87 23.81 5.75
CA LEU A 7 -13.26 24.67 6.75
C LEU A 7 -11.75 24.85 6.52
N MET A 8 -11.09 23.82 5.99
CA MET A 8 -9.64 23.81 5.74
C MET A 8 -9.24 24.43 4.37
N ARG A 9 -10.15 24.52 3.42
CA ARG A 9 -9.95 25.22 2.16
C ARG A 9 -9.71 26.73 2.33
N GLY A 10 -10.17 27.31 3.45
CA GLY A 10 -9.94 28.71 3.83
C GLY A 10 -8.55 29.01 4.41
N LEU A 11 -7.73 28.00 4.72
CA LEU A 11 -6.45 28.17 5.43
C LEU A 11 -5.21 28.36 4.52
N GLY A 12 -5.40 28.52 3.21
CA GLY A 12 -4.32 28.92 2.28
C GLY A 12 -3.52 27.76 1.66
N LYS A 13 -2.66 28.10 0.71
CA LYS A 13 -2.01 27.19 -0.26
C LYS A 13 -1.11 26.08 0.25
N GLY A 14 -0.92 25.89 1.56
CA GLY A 14 -0.04 24.87 2.14
C GLY A 14 -0.74 23.57 2.61
N TYR A 15 -2.06 23.53 2.63
CA TYR A 15 -2.83 22.47 3.30
C TYR A 15 -3.58 21.52 2.36
N TRP A 16 -3.16 21.41 1.10
CA TRP A 16 -3.76 20.52 0.10
C TRP A 16 -3.79 19.03 0.56
N LEU A 17 -2.82 18.61 1.35
CA LEU A 17 -2.77 17.26 1.95
C LEU A 17 -3.95 16.97 2.87
N THR A 18 -4.58 18.00 3.44
CA THR A 18 -5.71 17.82 4.37
C THR A 18 -6.97 17.28 3.68
N GLU A 19 -7.11 17.43 2.37
CA GLU A 19 -8.20 16.82 1.59
C GLU A 19 -8.15 15.28 1.64
N TYR A 20 -6.97 14.71 1.81
CA TYR A 20 -6.73 13.27 1.87
C TYR A 20 -6.68 12.71 3.30
N LEU A 21 -6.78 13.58 4.32
CA LEU A 21 -6.76 13.17 5.71
C LEU A 21 -8.08 12.52 6.10
N SER A 22 -8.03 11.27 6.50
CA SER A 22 -9.20 10.53 6.98
C SER A 22 -9.49 10.79 8.46
N ILE A 23 -9.75 12.06 8.83
CA ILE A 23 -10.01 12.47 10.22
C ILE A 23 -11.22 11.74 10.80
N SER A 24 -12.27 11.56 10.00
CA SER A 24 -13.46 10.83 10.42
C SER A 24 -13.16 9.40 10.87
N ARG A 25 -12.17 8.74 10.23
CA ARG A 25 -11.73 7.40 10.63
C ARG A 25 -11.01 7.41 11.97
N ILE A 26 -10.20 8.43 12.24
CA ILE A 26 -9.51 8.60 13.51
C ILE A 26 -10.53 8.84 14.62
N ILE A 27 -11.51 9.74 14.41
CA ILE A 27 -12.59 10.01 15.36
C ILE A 27 -13.40 8.74 15.65
N SER A 28 -13.75 7.98 14.61
CA SER A 28 -14.50 6.72 14.77
C SER A 28 -13.74 5.70 15.64
N ARG A 29 -12.43 5.59 15.49
CA ARG A 29 -11.57 4.70 16.31
C ARG A 29 -11.39 5.20 17.74
N SER A 30 -11.53 6.51 17.99
CA SER A 30 -11.35 7.15 19.29
C SER A 30 -12.63 7.76 19.83
N LYS A 31 -13.80 7.16 19.53
CA LYS A 31 -15.13 7.67 19.87
C LYS A 31 -15.26 8.05 21.34
N ARG A 32 -14.80 7.19 22.26
CA ARG A 32 -14.83 7.47 23.71
C ARG A 32 -14.02 8.72 24.09
N GLN A 33 -12.90 8.98 23.43
CA GLN A 33 -12.07 10.17 23.70
C GLN A 33 -12.74 11.42 23.13
N TYR A 34 -13.41 11.31 21.99
CA TYR A 34 -14.23 12.38 21.43
C TYR A 34 -15.38 12.76 22.36
N GLU A 35 -16.16 11.78 22.82
CA GLU A 35 -17.27 11.98 23.76
C GLU A 35 -16.79 12.61 25.08
N LYS A 36 -15.62 12.16 25.56
CA LYS A 36 -15.01 12.69 26.79
C LYS A 36 -14.56 14.15 26.63
N ALA A 37 -13.94 14.50 25.50
CA ALA A 37 -13.54 15.86 25.20
C ALA A 37 -14.76 16.79 25.11
N TYR A 38 -15.86 16.31 24.52
CA TYR A 38 -17.14 17.04 24.46
C TYR A 38 -17.74 17.25 25.85
N LEU A 39 -17.82 16.20 26.66
CA LEU A 39 -18.31 16.29 28.05
C LEU A 39 -17.52 17.28 28.92
N TYR A 40 -16.20 17.25 28.82
CA TYR A 40 -15.36 18.19 29.57
C TYR A 40 -15.59 19.63 29.14
N THR A 41 -15.77 19.89 27.86
CA THR A 41 -16.16 21.21 27.38
C THR A 41 -17.49 21.69 27.98
N GLU A 42 -18.48 20.83 28.05
CA GLU A 42 -19.79 21.18 28.65
C GLU A 42 -19.73 21.40 30.19
N CYS A 43 -18.92 20.58 30.87
CA CYS A 43 -18.80 20.64 32.33
C CYS A 43 -17.93 21.79 32.85
N ASP A 44 -17.03 22.32 32.03
CA ASP A 44 -16.04 23.34 32.41
C ASP A 44 -16.34 24.70 31.76
N GLY A 45 -17.55 25.18 31.97
CA GLY A 45 -17.99 26.51 31.53
C GLY A 45 -17.94 26.75 30.03
N ASN A 46 -18.07 25.70 29.24
CA ASN A 46 -17.87 25.69 27.76
C ASN A 46 -16.42 26.03 27.33
N ASP A 47 -15.43 25.63 28.10
CA ASP A 47 -14.03 25.74 27.67
C ASP A 47 -13.77 24.79 26.47
N LEU A 48 -13.64 25.39 25.31
CA LEU A 48 -13.36 24.69 24.05
C LEU A 48 -11.94 24.06 23.98
N GLY A 49 -11.11 24.32 24.99
CA GLY A 49 -9.70 23.83 24.99
C GLY A 49 -9.60 22.32 24.86
N TYR A 50 -10.46 21.57 25.57
CA TYR A 50 -10.49 20.10 25.49
C TYR A 50 -10.88 19.59 24.09
N PHE A 51 -11.88 20.21 23.49
CA PHE A 51 -12.38 19.85 22.18
C PHE A 51 -11.35 20.18 21.09
N VAL A 52 -10.74 21.35 21.13
CA VAL A 52 -9.70 21.78 20.22
C VAL A 52 -8.45 20.88 20.34
N ALA A 53 -8.00 20.59 21.57
CA ALA A 53 -6.87 19.72 21.82
C ALA A 53 -7.10 18.30 21.26
N TYR A 54 -8.29 17.74 21.43
CA TYR A 54 -8.66 16.46 20.84
C TYR A 54 -8.58 16.49 19.30
N HIS A 55 -9.15 17.52 18.67
CA HIS A 55 -9.17 17.64 17.22
C HIS A 55 -7.77 17.85 16.64
N LEU A 56 -6.92 18.64 17.26
CA LEU A 56 -5.52 18.80 16.87
C LEU A 56 -4.76 17.47 16.93
N ARG A 57 -4.99 16.68 17.98
CA ARG A 57 -4.42 15.33 18.09
C ARG A 57 -4.94 14.40 17.00
N ALA A 58 -6.23 14.41 16.68
CA ALA A 58 -6.82 13.61 15.63
C ALA A 58 -6.25 13.98 14.23
N VAL A 59 -6.07 15.28 13.96
CA VAL A 59 -5.42 15.75 12.73
C VAL A 59 -3.97 15.28 12.65
N SER A 60 -3.21 15.40 13.74
CA SER A 60 -1.81 14.95 13.81
C SER A 60 -1.67 13.45 13.54
N LEU A 61 -2.55 12.63 14.12
CA LEU A 61 -2.59 11.19 13.89
C LEU A 61 -2.92 10.86 12.43
N ALA A 62 -3.94 11.52 11.86
CA ALA A 62 -4.32 11.33 10.47
C ALA A 62 -3.19 11.73 9.51
N TYR A 63 -2.47 12.81 9.79
CA TYR A 63 -1.30 13.24 9.03
C TYR A 63 -0.18 12.19 9.05
N ASN A 64 0.13 11.66 10.24
CA ASN A 64 1.16 10.64 10.38
C ASN A 64 0.78 9.33 9.65
N GLU A 65 -0.48 8.89 9.71
CA GLU A 65 -0.96 7.73 8.95
C GLU A 65 -0.81 7.95 7.43
N LEU A 66 -1.16 9.15 6.94
CA LEU A 66 -1.01 9.50 5.52
C LEU A 66 0.46 9.52 5.11
N ARG A 67 1.33 10.14 5.91
CA ARG A 67 2.79 10.18 5.65
C ARG A 67 3.37 8.77 5.54
N GLN A 68 3.02 7.89 6.47
CA GLN A 68 3.48 6.49 6.44
C GLN A 68 2.94 5.73 5.21
N TYR A 69 1.71 6.02 4.80
CA TYR A 69 1.14 5.42 3.60
C TYR A 69 1.88 5.88 2.34
N ILE A 70 2.14 7.17 2.20
CA ILE A 70 2.89 7.74 1.07
C ILE A 70 4.31 7.17 1.03
N GLN A 71 4.99 7.13 2.19
CA GLN A 71 6.36 6.58 2.26
C GLN A 71 6.39 5.13 1.79
N ARG A 72 5.50 4.28 2.28
CA ARG A 72 5.38 2.88 1.81
C ARG A 72 5.17 2.79 0.30
N LYS A 73 4.35 3.67 -0.27
CA LYS A 73 4.12 3.71 -1.73
C LYS A 73 5.36 4.12 -2.52
N ILE A 74 6.13 5.08 -2.00
CA ILE A 74 7.41 5.49 -2.60
C ILE A 74 8.41 4.33 -2.55
N ASP A 75 8.57 3.70 -1.39
CA ASP A 75 9.48 2.57 -1.20
C ASP A 75 9.10 1.40 -2.13
N ASP A 76 7.79 1.11 -2.25
CA ASP A 76 7.25 0.11 -3.15
C ASP A 76 7.59 0.39 -4.62
N GLN A 77 7.46 1.63 -5.06
CA GLN A 77 7.80 2.03 -6.44
C GLN A 77 9.30 1.98 -6.68
N GLN A 78 10.09 2.40 -5.72
CA GLN A 78 11.54 2.42 -5.82
C GLN A 78 12.11 1.01 -5.95
N GLN A 79 11.67 0.07 -5.12
CA GLN A 79 12.05 -1.35 -5.24
C GLN A 79 11.69 -1.93 -6.61
N THR A 80 10.47 -1.67 -7.11
CA THR A 80 10.08 -2.15 -8.44
C THR A 80 10.98 -1.54 -9.53
N SER A 81 11.36 -0.27 -9.40
CA SER A 81 12.30 0.40 -10.33
C SER A 81 13.69 -0.19 -10.27
N ASP A 82 14.17 -0.59 -9.09
CA ASP A 82 15.48 -1.20 -8.93
C ASP A 82 15.52 -2.57 -9.60
N PHE A 83 14.45 -3.37 -9.51
CA PHE A 83 14.36 -4.62 -10.27
C PHE A 83 14.35 -4.41 -11.79
N LEU A 84 13.79 -3.31 -12.30
CA LEU A 84 13.89 -2.99 -13.73
C LEU A 84 15.33 -2.75 -14.19
N LYS A 85 16.23 -2.32 -13.32
CA LYS A 85 17.65 -2.12 -13.63
C LYS A 85 18.43 -3.43 -13.81
N LEU A 86 17.90 -4.57 -13.35
CA LEU A 86 18.50 -5.89 -13.54
C LEU A 86 18.60 -6.28 -15.02
N GLY A 87 17.95 -5.54 -15.92
CA GLY A 87 17.99 -5.72 -17.37
C GLY A 87 17.16 -6.92 -17.85
N ASN A 88 16.75 -6.85 -19.11
CA ASN A 88 15.98 -7.90 -19.80
C ASN A 88 14.63 -8.31 -19.19
N ILE A 89 14.08 -7.53 -18.25
CA ILE A 89 12.75 -7.75 -17.68
C ILE A 89 11.84 -6.55 -17.92
N ASN A 90 10.54 -6.83 -18.08
CA ASN A 90 9.55 -5.79 -18.22
C ASN A 90 8.96 -5.39 -16.84
N ALA A 91 8.18 -4.28 -16.79
CA ALA A 91 7.60 -3.76 -15.55
C ALA A 91 6.71 -4.79 -14.81
N ARG A 92 5.99 -5.65 -15.54
CA ARG A 92 5.17 -6.69 -14.93
C ARG A 92 6.03 -7.79 -14.31
N GLN A 93 7.09 -8.19 -14.99
CA GLN A 93 8.07 -9.16 -14.48
C GLN A 93 8.79 -8.63 -13.24
N ALA A 94 9.18 -7.34 -13.23
CA ALA A 94 9.75 -6.69 -12.05
C ALA A 94 8.79 -6.72 -10.85
N GLN A 95 7.51 -6.51 -11.09
CA GLN A 95 6.49 -6.62 -10.05
C GLN A 95 6.33 -8.06 -9.51
N ILE A 96 6.43 -9.06 -10.37
CA ILE A 96 6.40 -10.48 -9.95
C ILE A 96 7.64 -10.81 -9.12
N ILE A 97 8.83 -10.36 -9.55
CA ILE A 97 10.09 -10.53 -8.80
C ILE A 97 9.95 -9.90 -7.41
N LYS A 98 9.39 -8.69 -7.32
CA LYS A 98 9.15 -8.04 -6.04
C LYS A 98 8.28 -8.90 -5.13
N TRP A 99 7.18 -9.48 -5.61
CA TRP A 99 6.32 -10.34 -4.78
C TRP A 99 7.06 -11.57 -4.26
N TYR A 100 7.95 -12.16 -5.05
CA TYR A 100 8.79 -13.27 -4.61
C TYR A 100 9.87 -12.83 -3.62
N ASN A 101 10.36 -11.60 -3.74
CA ASN A 101 11.32 -11.05 -2.78
C ASN A 101 10.65 -10.78 -1.43
N ASP A 102 9.47 -10.15 -1.43
CA ASP A 102 8.73 -9.82 -0.22
C ASP A 102 8.20 -11.07 0.50
N SER A 103 7.93 -12.14 -0.24
CA SER A 103 7.38 -13.39 0.31
C SER A 103 8.00 -14.61 -0.39
N PRO A 104 9.11 -15.13 0.11
CA PRO A 104 9.88 -16.20 -0.53
C PRO A 104 9.14 -17.52 -0.76
N ASN A 105 8.11 -17.79 0.05
CA ASN A 105 7.33 -19.03 -0.02
C ASN A 105 6.11 -18.94 -0.96
N LEU A 106 5.93 -17.80 -1.63
CA LEU A 106 4.85 -17.66 -2.60
C LEU A 106 5.07 -18.56 -3.82
N SER A 107 3.99 -19.07 -4.33
CA SER A 107 3.91 -19.70 -5.65
C SER A 107 2.70 -19.16 -6.39
N PHE A 108 2.83 -18.96 -7.69
CA PHE A 108 1.74 -18.43 -8.51
C PHE A 108 1.39 -19.39 -9.63
N SER A 109 0.09 -19.52 -9.92
CA SER A 109 -0.39 -20.04 -11.19
C SER A 109 -0.51 -18.92 -12.21
N VAL A 110 -0.55 -19.26 -13.50
CA VAL A 110 -0.79 -18.28 -14.57
C VAL A 110 -2.09 -17.51 -14.34
N LYS A 111 -3.13 -18.19 -13.85
CA LYS A 111 -4.46 -17.61 -13.61
C LYS A 111 -4.43 -16.57 -12.47
N GLU A 112 -3.62 -16.79 -11.43
CA GLU A 112 -3.42 -15.82 -10.35
C GLU A 112 -2.72 -14.56 -10.83
N ILE A 113 -1.68 -14.68 -11.65
CA ILE A 113 -1.00 -13.54 -12.26
C ILE A 113 -1.94 -12.79 -13.21
N GLN A 114 -2.70 -13.52 -14.03
CA GLN A 114 -3.73 -12.94 -14.89
C GLN A 114 -4.68 -12.04 -14.09
N THR A 115 -5.22 -12.55 -12.98
CA THR A 115 -6.18 -11.82 -12.15
C THR A 115 -5.54 -10.65 -11.41
N ARG A 116 -4.36 -10.84 -10.81
CA ARG A 116 -3.68 -9.81 -10.02
C ARG A 116 -3.21 -8.63 -10.86
N MET A 117 -2.78 -8.90 -12.09
CA MET A 117 -2.26 -7.87 -13.01
C MET A 117 -3.30 -7.37 -14.00
N ASN A 118 -4.49 -7.96 -14.01
CA ASN A 118 -5.56 -7.66 -14.96
C ASN A 118 -5.07 -7.73 -16.42
N VAL A 119 -4.40 -8.82 -16.79
CA VAL A 119 -3.85 -9.07 -18.13
C VAL A 119 -4.47 -10.32 -18.76
N SER A 120 -4.23 -10.54 -20.06
CA SER A 120 -4.67 -11.77 -20.72
C SER A 120 -3.86 -12.99 -20.25
N TYR A 121 -4.45 -14.18 -20.35
CA TYR A 121 -3.78 -15.43 -20.00
C TYR A 121 -2.45 -15.65 -20.78
N PRO A 122 -2.39 -15.42 -22.12
CA PRO A 122 -1.14 -15.53 -22.86
C PRO A 122 -0.06 -14.58 -22.36
N THR A 123 -0.45 -13.34 -22.00
CA THR A 123 0.47 -12.33 -21.46
C THR A 123 1.03 -12.78 -20.10
N ALA A 124 0.16 -13.21 -19.18
CA ALA A 124 0.59 -13.69 -17.86
C ALA A 124 1.52 -14.90 -17.97
N LYS A 125 1.19 -15.83 -18.90
CA LYS A 125 2.02 -17.01 -19.19
C LYS A 125 3.38 -16.60 -19.74
N GLY A 126 3.40 -15.71 -20.73
CA GLY A 126 4.65 -15.22 -21.35
C GLY A 126 5.57 -14.49 -20.35
N ASP A 127 4.99 -13.69 -19.44
CA ASP A 127 5.77 -13.02 -18.39
C ASP A 127 6.42 -14.03 -17.43
N LEU A 128 5.69 -15.07 -17.00
CA LEU A 128 6.22 -16.13 -16.14
C LEU A 128 7.27 -16.99 -16.85
N GLU A 129 7.01 -17.40 -18.09
CA GLU A 129 7.97 -18.17 -18.90
C GLU A 129 9.25 -17.37 -19.17
N GLY A 130 9.13 -16.05 -19.34
CA GLY A 130 10.29 -15.15 -19.44
C GLY A 130 11.14 -15.17 -18.17
N LEU A 131 10.52 -15.12 -17.00
CA LEU A 131 11.21 -15.21 -15.70
C LEU A 131 11.86 -16.58 -15.47
N VAL A 132 11.24 -17.65 -15.97
CA VAL A 132 11.84 -19.00 -15.94
C VAL A 132 13.09 -19.06 -16.81
N LYS A 133 13.06 -18.52 -18.03
CA LYS A 133 14.22 -18.46 -18.92
C LYS A 133 15.39 -17.68 -18.32
N LEU A 134 15.08 -16.64 -17.55
CA LEU A 134 16.08 -15.82 -16.86
C LEU A 134 16.56 -16.46 -15.53
N GLY A 135 15.95 -17.56 -15.10
CA GLY A 135 16.34 -18.29 -13.89
C GLY A 135 15.80 -17.74 -12.56
N TYR A 136 14.92 -16.74 -12.60
CA TYR A 136 14.32 -16.19 -11.38
C TYR A 136 13.27 -17.11 -10.77
N VAL A 137 12.61 -17.92 -11.58
CA VAL A 137 11.45 -18.71 -11.20
C VAL A 137 11.56 -20.13 -11.76
N ASP A 138 11.15 -21.12 -10.98
CA ASP A 138 11.08 -22.53 -11.39
C ASP A 138 9.63 -22.95 -11.60
N ILE A 139 9.42 -23.86 -12.57
CA ILE A 139 8.10 -24.45 -12.84
C ILE A 139 7.97 -25.73 -12.03
N ILE A 140 6.92 -25.82 -11.23
CA ILE A 140 6.57 -27.01 -10.47
C ILE A 140 5.26 -27.58 -11.05
N PRO A 141 5.27 -28.73 -11.71
CA PRO A 141 4.04 -29.37 -12.18
C PRO A 141 3.23 -29.90 -11.00
N VAL A 142 1.99 -29.48 -10.90
CA VAL A 142 1.06 -29.96 -9.87
C VAL A 142 0.27 -31.18 -10.39
N ASN A 143 -0.09 -31.13 -11.67
CA ASN A 143 -0.75 -32.22 -12.39
C ASN A 143 -0.52 -32.08 -13.91
N LYS A 144 -1.11 -32.98 -14.73
CA LYS A 144 -0.93 -32.97 -16.21
C LYS A 144 -1.35 -31.66 -16.90
N VAL A 145 -2.13 -30.81 -16.23
CA VAL A 145 -2.69 -29.58 -16.82
C VAL A 145 -2.27 -28.32 -16.06
N LYS A 146 -1.97 -28.42 -14.77
CA LYS A 146 -1.70 -27.27 -13.91
C LYS A 146 -0.26 -27.27 -13.44
N SER A 147 0.43 -26.17 -13.67
CA SER A 147 1.75 -25.87 -13.11
C SER A 147 1.67 -24.64 -12.22
N ILE A 148 2.50 -24.60 -11.21
CA ILE A 148 2.74 -23.43 -10.39
C ILE A 148 4.19 -22.97 -10.60
N TYR A 149 4.40 -21.70 -10.42
CA TYR A 149 5.67 -21.02 -10.54
C TYR A 149 6.12 -20.61 -9.16
N ALA A 150 7.30 -21.05 -8.76
CA ALA A 150 7.88 -20.74 -7.46
C ALA A 150 9.23 -20.06 -7.61
N ARG A 151 9.67 -19.40 -6.58
CA ARG A 151 10.98 -18.76 -6.55
C ARG A 151 12.09 -19.80 -6.74
N SER A 152 13.05 -19.53 -7.66
CA SER A 152 14.21 -20.36 -7.87
C SER A 152 15.21 -20.30 -6.69
N MET A 153 15.98 -21.34 -6.49
CA MET A 153 17.08 -21.34 -5.51
C MET A 153 18.12 -20.26 -5.80
N LYS A 154 18.36 -19.96 -7.07
CA LYS A 154 19.31 -18.94 -7.54
C LYS A 154 18.78 -17.51 -7.47
N PHE A 155 17.53 -17.33 -7.07
CA PHE A 155 16.87 -16.02 -7.06
C PHE A 155 17.65 -14.94 -6.31
N LYS A 156 18.20 -15.26 -5.12
CA LYS A 156 18.98 -14.30 -4.34
C LYS A 156 20.24 -13.84 -5.05
N GLU A 157 20.95 -14.76 -5.69
CA GLU A 157 22.19 -14.45 -6.42
C GLU A 157 21.94 -13.57 -7.66
N LEU A 158 20.71 -13.59 -8.19
CA LEU A 158 20.31 -12.82 -9.37
C LEU A 158 19.73 -11.45 -9.03
N VAL A 159 19.31 -11.25 -7.76
CA VAL A 159 18.62 -10.03 -7.28
C VAL A 159 19.54 -9.15 -6.43
N ASP A 160 20.51 -9.75 -5.74
CA ASP A 160 21.54 -9.04 -4.96
C ASP A 160 22.63 -8.50 -5.88
#